data_2eee32396573bff23229602f873aa84e
#
_entry.id   2eee32396573bff23229602f873aa84e
#
_cell.length_a   1.000
_cell.length_b   1.000
_cell.length_c   1.000
_cell.angle_alpha   90.00
_cell.angle_beta   90.00
_cell.angle_gamma   90.00
#
_symmetry.space_group_name_H-M   'P 1'
#
loop_
_entity.id
_entity.type
_entity.pdbx_description
1 polymer ?
#
loop_
_entity_poly.entity_id
_entity_poly.type
_entity_poly.pdbx_seq_one_letter_code
_entity_poly.pdbx_strand_id
1 'polypeptide(L)'
;NAYFVRAYVYYWIARVWGDAPVILTPTESTGREIYPSRSPRAEVYAQVAQDIESALTHITSNAKGCYYATVDNINMLKADFALWMYAAQKGGDSYLTMAGEALDAVTRTPLLGKFADVFDVKNKANKEIAFALHVDATNEVHSASYIQRFIWGSTQVKASYRNVEGGVPVSSNQWFCYADEFIGELKRNKEQNNDQRSDVTYMERTGVSDMYEKVG
;
A
#
# COMPACT_ATOMS: atom_id res chain seq x y z
N ASN A 1 -1.78 1.88 -19.25
CA ASN A 1 -1.09 2.27 -18.00
C ASN A 1 -1.39 3.72 -17.60
N ALA A 2 -1.33 4.72 -18.52
CA ALA A 2 -1.47 6.13 -18.14
C ALA A 2 -2.78 6.46 -17.40
N TYR A 3 -3.92 5.99 -17.88
CA TYR A 3 -5.20 6.16 -17.21
C TYR A 3 -5.22 5.56 -15.80
N PHE A 4 -4.73 4.34 -15.64
CA PHE A 4 -4.64 3.70 -14.33
C PHE A 4 -3.77 4.49 -13.34
N VAL A 5 -2.58 4.91 -13.77
CA VAL A 5 -1.68 5.69 -12.90
C VAL A 5 -2.30 7.04 -12.55
N ARG A 6 -2.95 7.71 -13.52
CA ARG A 6 -3.63 9.00 -13.27
C ARG A 6 -4.80 8.82 -12.29
N ALA A 7 -5.64 7.79 -12.47
CA ALA A 7 -6.71 7.47 -11.54
C ALA A 7 -6.17 7.23 -10.13
N TYR A 8 -5.13 6.39 -10.00
CA TYR A 8 -4.51 6.07 -8.72
C TYR A 8 -3.97 7.32 -8.02
N VAL A 9 -3.24 8.18 -8.74
CA VAL A 9 -2.65 9.40 -8.18
C VAL A 9 -3.73 10.41 -7.77
N TYR A 10 -4.71 10.70 -8.64
CA TYR A 10 -5.80 11.62 -8.29
C TYR A 10 -6.68 11.08 -7.15
N TYR A 11 -6.89 9.79 -7.07
CA TYR A 11 -7.60 9.19 -5.95
C TYR A 11 -6.91 9.49 -4.61
N TRP A 12 -5.58 9.33 -4.55
CA TRP A 12 -4.81 9.70 -3.36
C TRP A 12 -4.79 11.20 -3.10
N ILE A 13 -4.65 12.03 -4.13
CA ILE A 13 -4.69 13.48 -4.01
C ILE A 13 -6.02 13.92 -3.40
N ALA A 14 -7.15 13.44 -3.91
CA ALA A 14 -8.47 13.80 -3.41
C ALA A 14 -8.72 13.32 -1.98
N ARG A 15 -8.19 12.15 -1.58
CA ARG A 15 -8.29 11.63 -0.21
C ARG A 15 -7.49 12.46 0.80
N VAL A 16 -6.31 12.90 0.44
CA VAL A 16 -5.37 13.57 1.36
C VAL A 16 -5.61 15.09 1.40
N TRP A 17 -5.83 15.72 0.25
CA TRP A 17 -5.92 17.19 0.15
C TRP A 17 -7.31 17.72 -0.21
N GLY A 18 -8.24 16.87 -0.63
CA GLY A 18 -9.57 17.27 -1.03
C GLY A 18 -9.60 17.92 -2.43
N ASP A 19 -9.97 19.19 -2.50
CA ASP A 19 -9.99 19.95 -3.75
C ASP A 19 -8.58 20.06 -4.34
N ALA A 20 -8.45 19.78 -5.63
CA ALA A 20 -7.17 19.77 -6.33
C ALA A 20 -7.31 20.17 -7.79
N PRO A 21 -6.28 20.75 -8.43
CA PRO A 21 -6.31 21.01 -9.85
C PRO A 21 -6.42 19.71 -10.65
N VAL A 22 -7.34 19.66 -11.61
CA VAL A 22 -7.45 18.54 -12.56
C VAL A 22 -6.76 18.93 -13.86
N ILE A 23 -5.56 18.39 -14.09
CA ILE A 23 -4.74 18.70 -15.27
C ILE A 23 -4.72 17.48 -16.18
N LEU A 24 -5.37 17.57 -17.33
CA LEU A 24 -5.54 16.46 -18.27
C LEU A 24 -4.65 16.57 -19.52
N THR A 25 -4.00 17.70 -19.69
CA THR A 25 -3.13 17.97 -20.84
C THR A 25 -1.73 18.33 -20.35
N PRO A 26 -0.68 17.84 -21.02
CA PRO A 26 0.70 18.17 -20.64
C PRO A 26 0.96 19.67 -20.79
N THR A 27 1.85 20.21 -19.97
CA THR A 27 2.35 21.58 -20.09
C THR A 27 3.52 21.58 -21.06
N GLU A 28 3.28 21.99 -22.30
CA GLU A 28 4.29 21.98 -23.38
C GLU A 28 5.00 23.32 -23.58
N SER A 29 4.44 24.40 -23.01
CA SER A 29 5.03 25.74 -23.12
C SER A 29 4.65 26.65 -21.95
N THR A 30 5.46 27.70 -21.75
CA THR A 30 5.22 28.75 -20.75
C THR A 30 4.09 29.71 -21.04
N GLY A 31 3.45 29.60 -22.21
CA GLY A 31 2.31 30.43 -22.61
C GLY A 31 0.95 30.01 -22.06
N ARG A 32 0.92 28.92 -21.27
CA ARG A 32 -0.28 28.40 -20.61
C ARG A 32 -0.35 28.87 -19.19
N GLU A 33 -1.56 28.90 -18.62
CA GLU A 33 -1.74 29.12 -17.18
C GLU A 33 -0.95 28.09 -16.37
N ILE A 34 0.06 28.56 -15.64
CA ILE A 34 0.96 27.71 -14.87
C ILE A 34 0.36 27.41 -13.48
N TYR A 35 -0.65 28.18 -13.08
CA TYR A 35 -1.29 28.07 -11.76
C TYR A 35 -2.79 27.75 -11.92
N PRO A 36 -3.16 26.51 -12.24
CA PRO A 36 -4.54 26.14 -12.38
C PRO A 36 -5.29 26.26 -11.04
N SER A 37 -6.54 26.69 -11.10
CA SER A 37 -7.42 26.70 -9.94
C SER A 37 -7.72 25.29 -9.44
N ARG A 38 -8.11 25.18 -8.17
CA ARG A 38 -8.58 23.90 -7.61
C ARG A 38 -9.96 23.59 -8.18
N SER A 39 -10.15 22.37 -8.63
CA SER A 39 -11.47 21.78 -8.87
C SER A 39 -12.04 21.23 -7.56
N PRO A 40 -13.35 21.31 -7.36
CA PRO A 40 -14.01 20.67 -6.25
C PRO A 40 -13.67 19.18 -6.19
N ARG A 41 -13.50 18.63 -4.99
CA ARG A 41 -13.18 17.22 -4.74
C ARG A 41 -14.09 16.25 -5.52
N ALA A 42 -15.38 16.60 -5.67
CA ALA A 42 -16.32 15.78 -6.42
C ALA A 42 -15.93 15.65 -7.90
N GLU A 43 -15.40 16.70 -8.53
CA GLU A 43 -14.90 16.66 -9.90
C GLU A 43 -13.62 15.82 -10.02
N VAL A 44 -12.74 15.90 -9.00
CA VAL A 44 -11.54 15.03 -8.95
C VAL A 44 -11.96 13.56 -8.90
N TYR A 45 -12.92 13.18 -8.06
CA TYR A 45 -13.45 11.81 -8.02
C TYR A 45 -14.17 11.42 -9.31
N ALA A 46 -14.89 12.32 -9.96
CA ALA A 46 -15.48 12.05 -11.28
C ALA A 46 -14.41 11.70 -12.31
N GLN A 47 -13.28 12.44 -12.31
CA GLN A 47 -12.13 12.14 -13.18
C GLN A 47 -11.50 10.79 -12.85
N VAL A 48 -11.38 10.45 -11.57
CA VAL A 48 -10.88 9.12 -11.13
C VAL A 48 -11.76 8.00 -11.69
N ALA A 49 -13.08 8.13 -11.56
CA ALA A 49 -14.03 7.15 -12.09
C ALA A 49 -13.89 7.00 -13.61
N GLN A 50 -13.82 8.11 -14.34
CA GLN A 50 -13.64 8.10 -15.78
C GLN A 50 -12.33 7.42 -16.21
N ASP A 51 -11.25 7.68 -15.50
CA ASP A 51 -9.95 7.08 -15.80
C ASP A 51 -9.92 5.57 -15.49
N ILE A 52 -10.60 5.11 -14.44
CA ILE A 52 -10.75 3.69 -14.14
C ILE A 52 -11.47 2.99 -15.31
N GLU A 53 -12.59 3.51 -15.77
CA GLU A 53 -13.35 2.94 -16.91
C GLU A 53 -12.53 2.98 -18.20
N SER A 54 -11.83 4.09 -18.46
CA SER A 54 -10.92 4.18 -19.60
C SER A 54 -9.79 3.15 -19.51
N ALA A 55 -9.23 2.91 -18.33
CA ALA A 55 -8.21 1.91 -18.14
C ALA A 55 -8.72 0.50 -18.44
N LEU A 56 -9.91 0.13 -17.95
CA LEU A 56 -10.56 -1.16 -18.21
C LEU A 56 -10.88 -1.38 -19.70
N THR A 57 -11.22 -0.30 -20.42
CA THR A 57 -11.47 -0.40 -21.86
C THR A 57 -10.21 -0.75 -22.66
N HIS A 58 -9.03 -0.30 -22.21
CA HIS A 58 -7.77 -0.48 -22.95
C HIS A 58 -6.90 -1.62 -22.42
N ILE A 59 -7.13 -2.08 -21.19
CA ILE A 59 -6.36 -3.15 -20.54
C ILE A 59 -7.27 -4.37 -20.35
N THR A 60 -6.99 -5.43 -21.08
CA THR A 60 -7.82 -6.65 -21.11
C THR A 60 -7.10 -7.90 -20.63
N SER A 61 -5.91 -7.74 -20.00
CA SER A 61 -5.05 -8.86 -19.63
C SER A 61 -4.31 -8.60 -18.32
N ASN A 62 -4.01 -9.69 -17.61
CA ASN A 62 -3.16 -9.71 -16.42
C ASN A 62 -1.70 -10.09 -16.69
N ALA A 63 -1.31 -10.23 -17.96
CA ALA A 63 -0.01 -10.81 -18.36
C ALA A 63 1.22 -10.04 -17.87
N LYS A 64 1.10 -8.72 -17.63
CA LYS A 64 2.25 -7.86 -17.23
C LYS A 64 2.59 -7.90 -15.73
N GLY A 65 1.79 -8.57 -14.91
CA GLY A 65 2.03 -8.69 -13.49
C GLY A 65 1.81 -7.40 -12.68
N CYS A 66 2.19 -7.41 -11.40
CA CYS A 66 1.78 -6.42 -10.41
C CYS A 66 2.42 -5.03 -10.53
N TYR A 67 3.45 -4.84 -11.34
CA TYR A 67 4.11 -3.55 -11.53
C TYR A 67 3.52 -2.70 -12.66
N TYR A 68 2.52 -3.21 -13.36
CA TYR A 68 1.86 -2.54 -14.48
C TYR A 68 0.35 -2.57 -14.31
N ALA A 69 -0.35 -1.73 -15.08
CA ALA A 69 -1.80 -1.81 -15.14
C ALA A 69 -2.22 -3.17 -15.72
N THR A 70 -3.07 -3.87 -14.98
CA THR A 70 -3.69 -5.15 -15.32
C THR A 70 -5.17 -5.08 -15.03
N VAL A 71 -5.97 -5.98 -15.58
CA VAL A 71 -7.42 -6.03 -15.30
C VAL A 71 -7.66 -6.15 -13.80
N ASP A 72 -6.92 -7.03 -13.13
CA ASP A 72 -7.11 -7.25 -11.70
C ASP A 72 -6.79 -6.04 -10.85
N ASN A 73 -5.65 -5.36 -11.07
CA ASN A 73 -5.31 -4.22 -10.24
C ASN A 73 -6.17 -2.98 -10.53
N ILE A 74 -6.70 -2.84 -11.75
CA ILE A 74 -7.68 -1.79 -12.06
C ILE A 74 -9.00 -2.07 -11.33
N ASN A 75 -9.48 -3.33 -11.32
CA ASN A 75 -10.67 -3.72 -10.58
C ASN A 75 -10.48 -3.59 -9.07
N MET A 76 -9.32 -3.91 -8.53
CA MET A 76 -9.00 -3.65 -7.11
C MET A 76 -9.05 -2.16 -6.78
N LEU A 77 -8.50 -1.29 -7.64
CA LEU A 77 -8.61 0.17 -7.47
C LEU A 77 -10.07 0.63 -7.56
N LYS A 78 -10.86 0.08 -8.52
CA LYS A 78 -12.29 0.37 -8.65
C LYS A 78 -13.07 0.00 -7.40
N ALA A 79 -12.79 -1.15 -6.82
CA ALA A 79 -13.42 -1.62 -5.59
C ALA A 79 -13.07 -0.71 -4.40
N ASP A 80 -11.79 -0.39 -4.19
CA ASP A 80 -11.35 0.52 -3.12
C ASP A 80 -11.96 1.93 -3.28
N PHE A 81 -11.95 2.45 -4.51
CA PHE A 81 -12.61 3.71 -4.84
C PHE A 81 -14.11 3.69 -4.50
N ALA A 82 -14.82 2.63 -4.90
CA ALA A 82 -16.24 2.50 -4.64
C ALA A 82 -16.55 2.41 -3.14
N LEU A 83 -15.79 1.62 -2.38
CA LEU A 83 -15.90 1.56 -0.92
C LEU A 83 -15.63 2.91 -0.25
N TRP A 84 -14.66 3.65 -0.74
CA TRP A 84 -14.39 5.01 -0.27
C TRP A 84 -15.55 5.97 -0.57
N MET A 85 -16.10 5.92 -1.77
CA MET A 85 -17.25 6.75 -2.16
C MET A 85 -18.47 6.42 -1.31
N TYR A 86 -18.71 5.15 -1.00
CA TYR A 86 -19.78 4.74 -0.10
C TYR A 86 -19.55 5.24 1.32
N ALA A 87 -18.42 4.89 1.93
CA ALA A 87 -18.19 5.12 3.35
C ALA A 87 -17.89 6.58 3.70
N ALA A 88 -16.96 7.20 2.96
CA ALA A 88 -16.45 8.54 3.27
C ALA A 88 -17.21 9.66 2.55
N GLN A 89 -17.73 9.40 1.34
CA GLN A 89 -18.46 10.40 0.55
C GLN A 89 -19.99 10.24 0.64
N LYS A 90 -20.49 9.21 1.33
CA LYS A 90 -21.92 8.89 1.49
C LYS A 90 -22.64 8.75 0.14
N GLY A 91 -22.00 8.13 -0.84
CA GLY A 91 -22.45 8.04 -2.21
C GLY A 91 -23.62 7.08 -2.46
N GLY A 92 -24.06 6.32 -1.42
CA GLY A 92 -25.18 5.38 -1.53
C GLY A 92 -24.80 3.97 -1.94
N ASP A 93 -25.77 3.06 -1.86
CA ASP A 93 -25.58 1.60 -1.98
C ASP A 93 -25.12 1.14 -3.38
N SER A 94 -25.35 1.95 -4.41
CA SER A 94 -24.82 1.67 -5.77
C SER A 94 -23.30 1.51 -5.79
N TYR A 95 -22.59 2.19 -4.91
CA TYR A 95 -21.14 2.02 -4.78
C TYR A 95 -20.76 0.69 -4.11
N LEU A 96 -21.58 0.15 -3.19
CA LEU A 96 -21.35 -1.21 -2.67
C LEU A 96 -21.54 -2.26 -3.75
N THR A 97 -22.56 -2.11 -4.58
CA THR A 97 -22.77 -2.98 -5.74
C THR A 97 -21.57 -2.93 -6.69
N MET A 98 -21.12 -1.71 -7.03
CA MET A 98 -19.92 -1.49 -7.87
C MET A 98 -18.68 -2.16 -7.28
N ALA A 99 -18.48 -2.05 -5.96
CA ALA A 99 -17.34 -2.67 -5.29
C ALA A 99 -17.40 -4.20 -5.39
N GLY A 100 -18.57 -4.79 -5.16
CA GLY A 100 -18.81 -6.24 -5.29
C GLY A 100 -18.51 -6.73 -6.70
N GLU A 101 -19.11 -6.10 -7.72
CA GLU A 101 -18.89 -6.44 -9.13
C GLU A 101 -17.41 -6.34 -9.53
N ALA A 102 -16.72 -5.30 -9.05
CA ALA A 102 -15.29 -5.13 -9.33
C ALA A 102 -14.43 -6.22 -8.66
N LEU A 103 -14.76 -6.64 -7.44
CA LEU A 103 -14.06 -7.72 -6.75
C LEU A 103 -14.32 -9.07 -7.40
N ASP A 104 -15.56 -9.32 -7.85
CA ASP A 104 -15.93 -10.56 -8.55
C ASP A 104 -15.19 -10.68 -9.91
N ALA A 105 -14.81 -9.55 -10.51
CA ALA A 105 -14.04 -9.52 -11.74
C ALA A 105 -12.55 -9.77 -11.54
N VAL A 106 -12.05 -9.82 -10.30
CA VAL A 106 -10.65 -10.12 -10.00
C VAL A 106 -10.41 -11.62 -10.12
N THR A 107 -9.50 -11.99 -11.02
CA THR A 107 -9.22 -13.41 -11.34
C THR A 107 -8.02 -13.97 -10.60
N ARG A 108 -7.26 -13.10 -9.91
CA ARG A 108 -6.11 -13.54 -9.11
C ARG A 108 -6.54 -14.39 -7.95
N THR A 109 -5.95 -15.54 -7.89
CA THR A 109 -6.15 -16.51 -6.79
C THR A 109 -5.02 -17.52 -6.81
N PRO A 110 -4.84 -18.27 -5.78
CA PRO A 110 -5.28 -18.18 -4.40
C PRO A 110 -4.27 -17.41 -3.56
N LEU A 111 -4.62 -17.15 -2.31
CA LEU A 111 -3.68 -16.69 -1.30
C LEU A 111 -2.49 -17.65 -1.21
N LEU A 112 -1.31 -17.13 -0.84
CA LEU A 112 -0.14 -17.95 -0.57
C LEU A 112 -0.40 -18.79 0.70
N GLY A 113 0.20 -19.96 0.76
CA GLY A 113 0.00 -20.88 1.90
C GLY A 113 0.55 -20.37 3.22
N LYS A 114 1.50 -19.42 3.17
CA LYS A 114 2.08 -18.78 4.35
C LYS A 114 2.06 -17.28 4.19
N PHE A 115 1.60 -16.58 5.21
CA PHE A 115 1.56 -15.12 5.23
C PHE A 115 2.96 -14.48 5.05
N ALA A 116 3.99 -15.09 5.63
CA ALA A 116 5.37 -14.63 5.48
C ALA A 116 5.84 -14.57 4.02
N ASP A 117 5.40 -15.49 3.17
CA ASP A 117 5.81 -15.58 1.78
C ASP A 117 5.33 -14.39 0.93
N VAL A 118 4.28 -13.68 1.38
CA VAL A 118 3.77 -12.46 0.72
C VAL A 118 4.81 -11.35 0.76
N PHE A 119 5.55 -11.25 1.85
CA PHE A 119 6.51 -10.17 2.12
C PHE A 119 7.97 -10.60 1.91
N ASP A 120 8.22 -11.83 1.47
CA ASP A 120 9.58 -12.30 1.19
C ASP A 120 10.19 -11.50 0.03
N VAL A 121 11.34 -10.87 0.28
CA VAL A 121 12.07 -10.08 -0.72
C VAL A 121 12.50 -10.90 -1.94
N LYS A 122 12.60 -12.23 -1.81
CA LYS A 122 12.89 -13.15 -2.93
C LYS A 122 11.64 -13.46 -3.75
N ASN A 123 10.45 -13.13 -3.25
CA ASN A 123 9.17 -13.40 -3.86
C ASN A 123 8.36 -12.12 -4.14
N LYS A 124 9.04 -11.02 -4.49
CA LYS A 124 8.47 -9.67 -4.61
C LYS A 124 7.25 -9.54 -5.52
N ALA A 125 7.19 -10.28 -6.61
CA ALA A 125 6.10 -10.19 -7.58
C ALA A 125 5.19 -11.42 -7.51
N ASN A 126 4.96 -11.93 -6.30
CA ASN A 126 4.10 -13.10 -6.12
C ASN A 126 2.66 -12.82 -6.56
N LYS A 127 1.93 -13.90 -6.82
CA LYS A 127 0.57 -13.85 -7.38
C LYS A 127 -0.49 -13.22 -6.48
N GLU A 128 -0.24 -13.11 -5.16
CA GLU A 128 -1.17 -12.49 -4.22
C GLU A 128 -1.12 -10.96 -4.30
N ILE A 129 0.01 -10.38 -4.76
CA ILE A 129 0.15 -8.94 -4.87
C ILE A 129 -0.55 -8.45 -6.14
N ALA A 130 -1.65 -7.71 -5.98
CA ALA A 130 -2.38 -7.15 -7.10
C ALA A 130 -1.62 -6.00 -7.78
N PHE A 131 -1.11 -5.05 -6.98
CA PHE A 131 -0.33 -3.91 -7.46
C PHE A 131 0.77 -3.55 -6.48
N ALA A 132 1.95 -3.25 -6.99
CA ALA A 132 3.07 -2.76 -6.21
C ALA A 132 3.85 -1.68 -6.96
N LEU A 133 4.30 -0.66 -6.24
CA LEU A 133 5.25 0.31 -6.75
C LEU A 133 6.64 -0.34 -6.75
N HIS A 134 7.24 -0.42 -7.94
CA HIS A 134 8.58 -0.97 -8.06
C HIS A 134 9.62 0.07 -7.67
N VAL A 135 10.38 -0.24 -6.63
CA VAL A 135 11.49 0.58 -6.15
C VAL A 135 12.74 -0.28 -6.12
N ASP A 136 13.77 0.13 -6.80
CA ASP A 136 15.07 -0.52 -6.79
C ASP A 136 16.22 0.50 -6.80
N ALA A 137 17.44 0.02 -6.61
CA ALA A 137 18.63 0.87 -6.53
C ALA A 137 18.96 1.59 -7.85
N THR A 138 18.40 1.13 -8.98
CA THR A 138 18.69 1.69 -10.31
C THR A 138 17.75 2.86 -10.66
N ASN A 139 16.60 2.95 -10.02
CA ASN A 139 15.58 3.95 -10.30
C ASN A 139 15.71 5.25 -9.50
N GLU A 140 16.79 5.40 -8.72
CA GLU A 140 17.03 6.55 -7.84
C GLU A 140 15.86 6.94 -6.91
N VAL A 141 14.81 6.12 -6.90
CA VAL A 141 13.67 6.30 -5.99
C VAL A 141 14.10 5.76 -4.63
N HIS A 142 14.54 6.66 -3.78
CA HIS A 142 14.89 6.33 -2.42
C HIS A 142 13.69 5.76 -1.69
N SER A 143 13.85 4.55 -1.20
CA SER A 143 12.84 3.83 -0.42
C SER A 143 12.27 4.71 0.69
N ALA A 144 11.00 4.57 0.91
CA ALA A 144 10.30 5.20 2.01
C ALA A 144 10.98 4.88 3.34
N SER A 145 11.86 5.75 3.78
CA SER A 145 12.60 5.61 5.04
C SER A 145 11.70 5.57 6.28
N TYR A 146 10.38 5.83 6.10
CA TYR A 146 9.46 5.83 7.23
C TYR A 146 9.30 4.44 7.87
N ILE A 147 9.44 3.34 7.13
CA ILE A 147 9.40 1.98 7.68
C ILE A 147 10.54 1.79 8.69
N GLN A 148 11.69 2.37 8.44
CA GLN A 148 12.83 2.32 9.35
C GLN A 148 12.54 2.99 10.70
N ARG A 149 11.51 3.81 10.80
CA ARG A 149 11.10 4.48 12.04
C ARG A 149 10.31 3.58 12.99
N PHE A 150 9.83 2.44 12.50
CA PHE A 150 9.14 1.41 13.27
C PHE A 150 10.08 0.31 13.76
N ILE A 151 11.28 0.19 13.20
CA ILE A 151 12.25 -0.82 13.61
C ILE A 151 13.06 -0.32 14.81
N TRP A 152 13.69 -1.25 15.51
CA TRP A 152 14.47 -0.98 16.72
C TRP A 152 15.55 0.07 16.50
N GLY A 153 15.75 0.92 17.50
CA GLY A 153 16.90 1.83 17.55
C GLY A 153 18.20 1.03 17.73
N SER A 154 19.28 1.52 17.09
CA SER A 154 20.58 0.82 17.16
C SER A 154 21.10 0.65 18.58
N THR A 155 20.76 1.57 19.50
CA THR A 155 21.15 1.50 20.91
C THR A 155 20.38 0.44 21.72
N GLN A 156 19.27 -0.05 21.21
CA GLN A 156 18.42 -1.01 21.90
C GLN A 156 18.79 -2.48 21.62
N VAL A 157 19.66 -2.70 20.64
CA VAL A 157 20.10 -4.04 20.20
C VAL A 157 21.62 -4.14 20.33
N LYS A 158 22.11 -5.25 20.88
CA LYS A 158 23.55 -5.51 21.00
C LYS A 158 24.23 -5.48 19.62
N ALA A 159 25.42 -4.91 19.52
CA ALA A 159 26.11 -4.70 18.27
C ALA A 159 26.28 -5.98 17.42
N SER A 160 26.51 -7.12 18.07
CA SER A 160 26.67 -8.43 17.42
C SER A 160 25.42 -8.95 16.70
N TYR A 161 24.26 -8.37 16.96
CA TYR A 161 22.97 -8.79 16.38
C TYR A 161 22.36 -7.77 15.44
N ARG A 162 23.04 -6.64 15.20
CA ARG A 162 22.52 -5.56 14.36
C ARG A 162 22.73 -5.85 12.88
N ASN A 163 21.66 -5.86 12.08
CA ASN A 163 21.71 -5.96 10.61
C ASN A 163 22.52 -7.15 10.07
N VAL A 164 22.59 -8.24 10.81
CA VAL A 164 23.23 -9.49 10.39
C VAL A 164 22.18 -10.55 10.08
N GLU A 165 22.57 -11.61 9.37
CA GLU A 165 21.69 -12.75 9.12
C GLU A 165 21.28 -13.41 10.45
N GLY A 166 19.97 -13.64 10.61
CA GLY A 166 19.40 -14.14 11.87
C GLY A 166 19.37 -13.14 13.03
N GLY A 167 19.79 -11.90 12.78
CA GLY A 167 19.78 -10.81 13.75
C GLY A 167 18.55 -9.88 13.62
N VAL A 168 18.69 -8.70 14.20
CA VAL A 168 17.62 -7.70 14.26
C VAL A 168 17.93 -6.52 13.33
N PRO A 169 17.03 -6.15 12.42
CA PRO A 169 17.18 -4.91 11.67
C PRO A 169 17.07 -3.72 12.63
N VAL A 170 18.01 -2.79 12.53
CA VAL A 170 18.03 -1.59 13.36
C VAL A 170 18.15 -0.34 12.52
N SER A 171 17.59 0.76 13.06
CA SER A 171 17.69 2.12 12.50
C SER A 171 18.40 3.04 13.49
N SER A 172 18.91 4.16 13.01
CA SER A 172 19.45 5.20 13.87
C SER A 172 18.40 5.84 14.79
N ASN A 173 17.14 5.87 14.36
CA ASN A 173 16.05 6.53 15.07
C ASN A 173 14.75 5.72 14.96
N GLN A 174 14.36 5.06 16.03
CA GLN A 174 12.99 4.58 16.19
C GLN A 174 12.10 5.74 16.64
N TRP A 175 11.05 6.04 15.87
CA TRP A 175 10.11 7.12 16.19
C TRP A 175 8.77 6.60 16.64
N PHE A 176 8.41 5.40 16.23
CA PHE A 176 7.11 4.79 16.48
C PHE A 176 7.28 3.39 17.02
N CYS A 177 6.41 3.00 17.92
CA CYS A 177 6.23 1.63 18.36
C CYS A 177 4.74 1.29 18.33
N TYR A 178 4.43 0.01 18.28
CA TYR A 178 3.07 -0.44 18.44
C TYR A 178 2.62 -0.28 19.89
N ALA A 179 1.35 0.08 20.10
CA ALA A 179 0.77 0.10 21.42
C ALA A 179 0.67 -1.32 22.01
N ASP A 180 0.81 -1.44 23.32
CA ASP A 180 0.79 -2.74 24.02
C ASP A 180 -0.55 -3.47 23.81
N GLU A 181 -1.65 -2.74 23.71
CA GLU A 181 -2.99 -3.27 23.41
C GLU A 181 -3.02 -3.96 22.05
N PHE A 182 -2.40 -3.35 21.02
CA PHE A 182 -2.31 -3.93 19.68
C PHE A 182 -1.47 -5.20 19.67
N ILE A 183 -0.34 -5.20 20.36
CA ILE A 183 0.49 -6.40 20.51
C ILE A 183 -0.28 -7.51 21.26
N GLY A 184 -1.01 -7.14 22.32
CA GLY A 184 -1.89 -8.05 23.06
C GLY A 184 -2.98 -8.65 22.16
N GLU A 185 -3.55 -7.88 21.25
CA GLU A 185 -4.53 -8.37 20.29
C GLU A 185 -3.94 -9.38 19.30
N LEU A 186 -2.75 -9.08 18.75
CA LEU A 186 -2.04 -10.01 17.87
C LEU A 186 -1.73 -11.34 18.55
N LYS A 187 -1.32 -11.31 19.82
CA LYS A 187 -1.07 -12.52 20.63
C LYS A 187 -2.35 -13.33 20.83
N ARG A 188 -3.45 -12.69 21.24
CA ARG A 188 -4.75 -13.35 21.39
C ARG A 188 -5.22 -14.01 20.10
N ASN A 189 -5.09 -13.32 18.98
CA ASN A 189 -5.47 -13.87 17.66
C ASN A 189 -4.60 -15.07 17.27
N LYS A 190 -3.32 -15.06 17.59
CA LYS A 190 -2.44 -16.21 17.39
C LYS A 190 -2.90 -17.42 18.22
N GLU A 191 -3.15 -17.22 19.50
CA GLU A 191 -3.53 -18.28 20.42
C GLU A 191 -4.93 -18.86 20.12
N GLN A 192 -5.89 -18.00 19.81
CA GLN A 192 -7.28 -18.40 19.64
C GLN A 192 -7.64 -18.81 18.20
N ASN A 193 -7.00 -18.19 17.21
CA ASN A 193 -7.34 -18.36 15.80
C ASN A 193 -6.18 -18.94 14.96
N ASN A 194 -5.06 -19.29 15.57
CA ASN A 194 -3.84 -19.71 14.87
C ASN A 194 -3.40 -18.70 13.79
N ASP A 195 -3.53 -17.41 14.09
CA ASP A 195 -3.21 -16.34 13.16
C ASP A 195 -1.69 -16.21 12.95
N GLN A 196 -1.23 -16.56 11.75
CA GLN A 196 0.19 -16.55 11.40
C GLN A 196 0.78 -15.13 11.26
N ARG A 197 -0.06 -14.09 11.17
CA ARG A 197 0.40 -12.70 10.98
C ARG A 197 1.24 -12.21 12.14
N SER A 198 0.92 -12.63 13.35
CA SER A 198 1.67 -12.23 14.55
C SER A 198 3.15 -12.65 14.52
N ASP A 199 3.48 -13.78 13.88
CA ASP A 199 4.86 -14.28 13.83
C ASP A 199 5.79 -13.45 12.94
N VAL A 200 5.22 -12.69 11.98
CA VAL A 200 5.99 -11.95 10.98
C VAL A 200 5.73 -10.44 10.99
N THR A 201 4.74 -9.98 11.75
CA THR A 201 4.39 -8.55 11.83
C THR A 201 5.26 -7.82 12.86
N TYR A 202 5.61 -8.47 13.97
CA TYR A 202 6.44 -7.89 15.00
C TYR A 202 7.35 -8.93 15.64
N MET A 203 8.47 -8.47 16.20
CA MET A 203 9.37 -9.29 16.96
C MET A 203 9.12 -9.09 18.45
N GLU A 204 8.83 -10.17 19.15
CA GLU A 204 8.61 -10.11 20.59
C GLU A 204 9.92 -9.99 21.36
N ARG A 205 9.98 -9.03 22.26
CA ARG A 205 11.17 -8.77 23.08
C ARG A 205 11.50 -9.89 24.05
N THR A 206 10.51 -10.60 24.54
CA THR A 206 10.65 -11.60 25.61
C THR A 206 11.28 -12.92 25.16
N GLY A 207 11.23 -13.26 23.88
CA GLY A 207 11.79 -14.50 23.33
C GLY A 207 13.26 -14.43 22.93
N VAL A 208 13.88 -13.24 22.94
CA VAL A 208 15.24 -12.98 22.43
C VAL A 208 16.01 -12.05 23.37
N SER A 209 15.89 -12.26 24.66
CA SER A 209 16.47 -11.41 25.71
C SER A 209 17.97 -11.15 25.56
N ASP A 210 18.69 -12.07 24.93
CA ASP A 210 20.15 -11.95 24.76
C ASP A 210 20.55 -10.99 23.64
N MET A 211 19.63 -10.63 22.72
CA MET A 211 19.88 -9.72 21.60
C MET A 211 19.74 -8.26 21.99
N TYR A 212 19.05 -7.96 23.09
CA TYR A 212 18.72 -6.59 23.47
C TYR A 212 19.62 -6.09 24.61
N GLU A 213 19.99 -4.82 24.52
CA GLU A 213 20.62 -4.14 25.65
C GLU A 213 19.53 -3.76 26.65
N LYS A 214 19.83 -3.89 27.94
CA LYS A 214 18.99 -3.33 28.99
C LYS A 214 19.10 -1.81 28.89
N VAL A 215 18.03 -1.18 28.44
CA VAL A 215 17.89 0.26 28.53
C VAL A 215 17.56 0.51 30.01
N GLY A 216 18.51 1.16 30.71
CA GLY A 216 18.33 1.56 32.09
C GLY A 216 17.34 2.69 32.26
#